data_6c953e412a6040f8df6f6606cc21847a
#
_entry.id   6c953e412a6040f8df6f6606cc21847a
#
_cell.length_a   1.000
_cell.length_b   1.000
_cell.length_c   1.000
_cell.angle_alpha   90.00
_cell.angle_beta   90.00
_cell.angle_gamma   90.00
#
_symmetry.space_group_name_H-M   'P 1'
#
loop_
_entity.id
_entity.type
_entity.pdbx_description
1 polymer ?
#
loop_
_entity_poly.entity_id
_entity_poly.type
_entity_poly.pdbx_seq_one_letter_code
_entity_poly.pdbx_strand_id
1 'polypeptide(L)'
;MLSGTDFVKKIKEGNKELFEASRSNVRRFFASNPSDEYLVEHFRGRMVNEAQNMYAIAGQVATADPSTDVKDLELLSRQAMDEAKHFRMVKEVIEHITGEE
;
A
#
# COMPACT_ATOMS: atom_id res chain seq x y z
N MET A 1 20.72 7.87 26.83
CA MET A 1 19.47 8.25 26.17
C MET A 1 19.79 9.03 24.88
N LEU A 2 19.19 8.65 23.79
CA LEU A 2 19.36 9.37 22.53
C LEU A 2 18.65 10.73 22.60
N SER A 3 19.22 11.77 22.01
CA SER A 3 18.52 13.03 21.79
C SER A 3 17.36 12.83 20.81
N GLY A 4 16.40 13.77 20.80
CA GLY A 4 15.31 13.73 19.82
C GLY A 4 15.80 13.74 18.39
N THR A 5 16.86 14.53 18.10
CA THR A 5 17.48 14.58 16.76
C THR A 5 18.12 13.25 16.37
N ASP A 6 18.84 12.62 17.28
CA ASP A 6 19.46 11.31 17.04
C ASP A 6 18.42 10.22 16.82
N PHE A 7 17.31 10.26 17.57
CA PHE A 7 16.21 9.33 17.41
C PHE A 7 15.57 9.43 16.01
N VAL A 8 15.29 10.64 15.55
CA VAL A 8 14.72 10.88 14.21
C VAL A 8 15.69 10.42 13.12
N LYS A 9 16.99 10.71 13.27
CA LYS A 9 18.01 10.25 12.33
C LYS A 9 18.05 8.71 12.24
N LYS A 10 17.98 8.03 13.37
CA LYS A 10 17.97 6.57 13.42
C LYS A 10 16.75 5.97 12.74
N ILE A 11 15.57 6.58 12.91
CA ILE A 11 14.35 6.16 12.20
C ILE A 11 14.50 6.33 10.70
N LYS A 12 15.03 7.47 10.24
CA LYS A 12 15.24 7.74 8.81
C LYS A 12 16.22 6.75 8.19
N GLU A 13 17.29 6.41 8.87
CA GLU A 13 18.27 5.42 8.43
C GLU A 13 17.64 4.03 8.31
N GLY A 14 16.85 3.60 9.30
CA GLY A 14 16.13 2.34 9.26
C GLY A 14 15.11 2.28 8.12
N ASN A 15 14.36 3.36 7.90
CA ASN A 15 13.41 3.45 6.80
C ASN A 15 14.12 3.38 5.44
N LYS A 16 15.26 4.03 5.29
CA LYS A 16 16.07 3.98 4.07
C LYS A 16 16.48 2.55 3.74
N GLU A 17 16.95 1.81 4.73
CA GLU A 17 17.34 0.40 4.56
C GLU A 17 16.15 -0.46 4.12
N LEU A 18 14.98 -0.26 4.73
CA LEU A 18 13.75 -0.97 4.36
C LEU A 18 13.32 -0.66 2.92
N PHE A 19 13.37 0.59 2.51
CA PHE A 19 13.06 0.97 1.14
C PHE A 19 14.04 0.36 0.13
N GLU A 20 15.33 0.36 0.42
CA GLU A 20 16.33 -0.26 -0.44
C GLU A 20 16.14 -1.76 -0.56
N ALA A 21 15.85 -2.46 0.54
CA ALA A 21 15.54 -3.88 0.54
C ALA A 21 14.28 -4.18 -0.28
N SER A 22 13.24 -3.38 -0.13
CA SER A 22 11.99 -3.51 -0.90
C SER A 22 12.23 -3.33 -2.40
N ARG A 23 12.98 -2.30 -2.79
CA ARG A 23 13.34 -2.07 -4.19
C ARG A 23 14.14 -3.24 -4.78
N SER A 24 15.09 -3.77 -4.01
CA SER A 24 15.90 -4.91 -4.43
C SER A 24 15.04 -6.15 -4.64
N ASN A 25 14.08 -6.41 -3.76
CA ASN A 25 13.15 -7.53 -3.89
C ASN A 25 12.26 -7.40 -5.14
N VAL A 26 11.75 -6.20 -5.41
CA VAL A 26 10.95 -5.93 -6.61
C VAL A 26 11.78 -6.16 -7.87
N ARG A 27 13.02 -5.65 -7.91
CA ARG A 27 13.92 -5.86 -9.05
C ARG A 27 14.20 -7.34 -9.29
N ARG A 28 14.47 -8.10 -8.24
CA ARG A 28 14.69 -9.55 -8.34
C ARG A 28 13.47 -10.27 -8.86
N PHE A 29 12.30 -9.91 -8.40
CA PHE A 29 11.05 -10.50 -8.85
C PHE A 29 10.87 -10.32 -10.35
N PHE A 30 11.02 -9.09 -10.88
CA PHE A 30 10.90 -8.85 -12.31
C PHE A 30 12.06 -9.41 -13.12
N ALA A 31 13.27 -9.45 -12.57
CA ALA A 31 14.42 -10.06 -13.20
C ALA A 31 14.27 -11.59 -13.34
N SER A 32 13.47 -12.22 -12.51
CA SER A 32 13.16 -13.66 -12.63
C SER A 32 12.27 -13.99 -13.83
N ASN A 33 11.79 -12.97 -14.54
CA ASN A 33 10.92 -13.08 -15.71
C ASN A 33 9.67 -13.94 -15.45
N PRO A 34 8.81 -13.55 -14.48
CA PRO A 34 7.63 -14.33 -14.13
C PRO A 34 6.68 -14.46 -15.30
N SER A 35 5.95 -15.58 -15.39
CA SER A 35 4.94 -15.79 -16.41
C SER A 35 3.74 -14.85 -16.21
N ASP A 36 2.99 -14.60 -17.27
CA ASP A 36 1.75 -13.81 -17.20
C ASP A 36 0.75 -14.41 -16.22
N GLU A 37 0.63 -15.74 -16.20
CA GLU A 37 -0.26 -16.45 -15.27
C GLU A 37 0.15 -16.18 -13.81
N TYR A 38 1.43 -16.23 -13.50
CA TYR A 38 1.95 -15.93 -12.17
C TYR A 38 1.70 -14.48 -11.79
N LEU A 39 1.94 -13.55 -12.71
CA LEU A 39 1.69 -12.12 -12.48
C LEU A 39 0.21 -11.85 -12.20
N VAL A 40 -0.69 -12.44 -12.96
CA VAL A 40 -2.14 -12.27 -12.74
C VAL A 40 -2.54 -12.78 -11.36
N GLU A 41 -2.06 -13.94 -10.95
CA GLU A 41 -2.35 -14.48 -9.62
C GLU A 41 -1.79 -13.61 -8.51
N HIS A 42 -0.55 -13.15 -8.67
CA HIS A 42 0.08 -12.23 -7.73
C HIS A 42 -0.73 -10.94 -7.56
N PHE A 43 -1.13 -10.31 -8.67
CA PHE A 43 -1.89 -9.06 -8.63
C PHE A 43 -3.33 -9.27 -8.15
N ARG A 44 -3.95 -10.42 -8.38
CA ARG A 44 -5.25 -10.74 -7.78
C ARG A 44 -5.17 -10.77 -6.26
N GLY A 45 -4.10 -11.36 -5.71
CA GLY A 45 -3.84 -11.31 -4.27
C GLY A 45 -3.68 -9.88 -3.75
N ARG A 46 -2.92 -9.06 -4.47
CA ARG A 46 -2.77 -7.64 -4.17
C ARG A 46 -4.11 -6.91 -4.19
N MET A 47 -4.93 -7.18 -5.20
CA MET A 47 -6.24 -6.57 -5.34
C MET A 47 -7.15 -6.85 -4.15
N VAL A 48 -7.16 -8.10 -3.66
CA VAL A 48 -7.91 -8.49 -2.47
C VAL A 48 -7.41 -7.72 -1.24
N ASN A 49 -6.09 -7.64 -1.04
CA ASN A 49 -5.50 -6.92 0.09
C ASN A 49 -5.84 -5.42 0.05
N GLU A 50 -5.77 -4.79 -1.11
CA GLU A 50 -6.11 -3.37 -1.25
C GLU A 50 -7.60 -3.12 -0.95
N ALA A 51 -8.49 -4.00 -1.41
CA ALA A 51 -9.91 -3.91 -1.12
C ALA A 51 -10.19 -4.07 0.38
N GLN A 52 -9.57 -5.06 1.03
CA GLN A 52 -9.72 -5.28 2.47
C GLN A 52 -9.23 -4.06 3.28
N ASN A 53 -8.09 -3.50 2.90
CA ASN A 53 -7.55 -2.30 3.55
C ASN A 53 -8.49 -1.10 3.38
N MET A 54 -9.02 -0.91 2.18
CA MET A 54 -9.97 0.15 1.90
C MET A 54 -11.21 0.06 2.79
N TYR A 55 -11.83 -1.12 2.86
CA TYR A 55 -13.02 -1.33 3.68
C TYR A 55 -12.71 -1.18 5.17
N ALA A 56 -11.57 -1.67 5.64
CA ALA A 56 -11.17 -1.53 7.04
C ALA A 56 -11.00 -0.06 7.43
N ILE A 57 -10.33 0.73 6.61
CA ILE A 57 -10.09 2.15 6.87
C ILE A 57 -11.41 2.94 6.76
N ALA A 58 -12.21 2.68 5.73
CA ALA A 58 -13.52 3.32 5.57
C ALA A 58 -14.44 3.00 6.76
N GLY A 59 -14.38 1.77 7.27
CA GLY A 59 -15.11 1.38 8.48
C GLY A 59 -14.68 2.17 9.72
N GLN A 60 -13.39 2.44 9.87
CA GLN A 60 -12.88 3.30 10.95
C GLN A 60 -13.44 4.72 10.87
N VAL A 61 -13.52 5.28 9.66
CA VAL A 61 -14.13 6.60 9.45
C VAL A 61 -15.61 6.57 9.78
N ALA A 62 -16.33 5.56 9.29
CA ALA A 62 -17.78 5.44 9.48
C ALA A 62 -18.20 5.25 10.94
N THR A 63 -17.34 4.62 11.75
CA THR A 63 -17.63 4.31 13.16
C THR A 63 -16.85 5.18 14.13
N ALA A 64 -16.14 6.21 13.64
CA ALA A 64 -15.37 7.10 14.50
C ALA A 64 -16.28 7.83 15.50
N ASP A 65 -15.75 8.03 16.71
CA ASP A 65 -16.43 8.80 17.74
C ASP A 65 -16.58 10.25 17.26
N PRO A 66 -17.74 10.91 17.52
CA PRO A 66 -17.93 12.31 17.13
C PRO A 66 -16.92 13.29 17.71
N SER A 67 -16.23 12.91 18.81
CA SER A 67 -15.15 13.72 19.40
C SER A 67 -13.79 13.57 18.70
N THR A 68 -13.69 12.69 17.69
CA THR A 68 -12.44 12.47 16.96
C THR A 68 -12.04 13.76 16.24
N ASP A 69 -10.76 14.08 16.29
CA ASP A 69 -10.19 15.25 15.61
C ASP A 69 -10.47 15.19 14.11
N VAL A 70 -10.94 16.31 13.56
CA VAL A 70 -11.29 16.43 12.14
C VAL A 70 -10.08 16.13 11.24
N LYS A 71 -8.86 16.52 11.66
CA LYS A 71 -7.64 16.23 10.90
C LYS A 71 -7.37 14.75 10.81
N ASP A 72 -7.62 14.00 11.88
CA ASP A 72 -7.45 12.54 11.89
C ASP A 72 -8.47 11.87 10.96
N LEU A 73 -9.71 12.35 10.95
CA LEU A 73 -10.74 11.87 10.02
C LEU A 73 -10.37 12.16 8.57
N GLU A 74 -9.83 13.33 8.30
CA GLU A 74 -9.36 13.70 6.96
C GLU A 74 -8.25 12.79 6.49
N LEU A 75 -7.26 12.50 7.36
CA LEU A 75 -6.15 11.59 7.03
C LEU A 75 -6.63 10.17 6.76
N LEU A 76 -7.54 9.65 7.58
CA LEU A 76 -8.13 8.33 7.37
C LEU A 76 -8.93 8.26 6.06
N SER A 77 -9.69 9.30 5.77
CA SER A 77 -10.47 9.37 4.52
C SER A 77 -9.56 9.39 3.30
N ARG A 78 -8.43 10.12 3.38
CA ARG A 78 -7.42 10.15 2.34
C ARG A 78 -6.78 8.77 2.13
N GLN A 79 -6.46 8.06 3.22
CA GLN A 79 -5.92 6.71 3.15
C GLN A 79 -6.89 5.75 2.47
N ALA A 80 -8.19 5.83 2.81
CA ALA A 80 -9.21 5.02 2.16
C ALA A 80 -9.28 5.30 0.65
N MET A 81 -9.18 6.57 0.26
CA MET A 81 -9.15 6.96 -1.16
C MET A 81 -7.91 6.43 -1.86
N ASP A 82 -6.74 6.48 -1.22
CA ASP A 82 -5.50 5.98 -1.79
C ASP A 82 -5.56 4.46 -2.00
N GLU A 83 -6.14 3.71 -1.06
CA GLU A 83 -6.35 2.27 -1.21
C GLU A 83 -7.32 1.95 -2.37
N ALA A 84 -8.35 2.77 -2.55
CA ALA A 84 -9.26 2.64 -3.70
C ALA A 84 -8.54 2.87 -5.03
N LYS A 85 -7.63 3.85 -5.09
CA LYS A 85 -6.80 4.10 -6.27
C LYS A 85 -5.86 2.93 -6.54
N HIS A 86 -5.23 2.38 -5.51
CA HIS A 86 -4.35 1.22 -5.64
C HIS A 86 -5.11 0.02 -6.17
N PHE A 87 -6.31 -0.24 -5.65
CA PHE A 87 -7.19 -1.30 -6.14
C PHE A 87 -7.47 -1.14 -7.65
N ARG A 88 -7.85 0.07 -8.07
CA ARG A 88 -8.10 0.38 -9.49
C ARG A 88 -6.85 0.15 -10.34
N MET A 89 -5.69 0.63 -9.89
CA MET A 89 -4.43 0.48 -10.62
C MET A 89 -4.05 -1.00 -10.79
N VAL A 90 -4.20 -1.80 -9.75
CA VAL A 90 -3.91 -3.24 -9.80
C VAL A 90 -4.89 -3.94 -10.75
N LYS A 91 -6.17 -3.58 -10.69
CA LYS A 91 -7.19 -4.10 -11.62
C LYS A 91 -6.83 -3.80 -13.08
N GLU A 92 -6.42 -2.56 -13.37
CA GLU A 92 -6.00 -2.14 -14.71
C GLU A 92 -4.78 -2.93 -15.19
N VAL A 93 -3.83 -3.23 -14.32
CA VAL A 93 -2.67 -4.07 -14.65
C VAL A 93 -3.11 -5.48 -15.04
N ILE A 94 -4.02 -6.08 -14.28
CA ILE A 94 -4.56 -7.41 -14.60
C ILE A 94 -5.27 -7.39 -15.94
N GLU A 95 -6.12 -6.41 -16.18
CA GLU A 95 -6.84 -6.24 -17.45
C GLU A 95 -5.86 -6.11 -18.63
N HIS A 96 -4.78 -5.35 -18.44
CA HIS A 96 -3.75 -5.21 -19.47
C HIS A 96 -3.05 -6.54 -19.77
N ILE A 97 -2.71 -7.32 -18.76
CA ILE A 97 -2.03 -8.62 -18.94
C ILE A 97 -2.97 -9.63 -19.59
N THR A 98 -4.22 -9.68 -19.18
CA THR A 98 -5.21 -10.64 -19.70
C THR A 98 -5.86 -10.20 -21.01
N GLY A 99 -5.72 -8.93 -21.40
CA GLY A 99 -6.42 -8.35 -22.54
C GLY A 99 -7.90 -8.12 -22.30
N GLU A 100 -8.36 -8.24 -21.08
CA GLU A 100 -9.76 -7.93 -20.70
C GLU A 100 -9.85 -6.47 -20.29
N GLU A 101 -10.66 -5.70 -20.99
CA GLU A 101 -10.94 -4.30 -20.66
C GLU A 101 -12.38 -4.14 -20.17
#